data_0fcf1d67a789e3ced08fcddbe01019a1
#
_entry.id   0fcf1d67a789e3ced08fcddbe01019a1
#
_cell.length_a   1.000
_cell.length_b   1.000
_cell.length_c   1.000
_cell.angle_alpha   90.00
_cell.angle_beta   90.00
_cell.angle_gamma   90.00
#
_symmetry.space_group_name_H-M   'P 1'
#
loop_
_entity.id
_entity.type
_entity.pdbx_description
1 polymer ?
#
loop_
_entity_poly.entity_id
_entity_poly.type
_entity_poly.pdbx_seq_one_letter_code
_entity_poly.pdbx_strand_id
1 'polypeptide(L)'
;MNERYDDFDRLEVLTRITGILVNKTPLRIGVGREAPLGSAVDLAPLRIVFADGRTNPYIPGSSIKGVLRSLAESIAKAQGHSVHGPWDFEAVEDEAKNGEYCLICGIFGSTKLASHVRVYDAYPESYAPTFVKTGVGINRDFRGAQPGVLYTEEQVVPGVRWDFKMDVINIRVFPEPLDKRGRLLRQVIDMLVKGMVQVGARRTIGYGLVELKDGRYEVYEVKGGAFVKTSEGGLT
;
A
#
# COMPACT_ATOMS: atom_id res chain seq x y z
N MET A 1 -16.25 14.99 13.31
CA MET A 1 -16.65 16.13 12.48
C MET A 1 -15.98 15.94 11.15
N ASN A 2 -16.74 15.85 10.06
CA ASN A 2 -16.23 15.77 8.69
C ASN A 2 -15.73 17.16 8.29
N GLU A 3 -14.75 17.20 7.40
CA GLU A 3 -14.11 18.43 6.95
C GLU A 3 -14.07 18.47 5.41
N ARG A 4 -13.92 19.66 4.83
CA ARG A 4 -13.74 19.82 3.37
C ARG A 4 -12.32 19.44 3.00
N TYR A 5 -12.17 18.53 2.05
CA TYR A 5 -10.87 18.03 1.56
C TYR A 5 -10.79 17.99 0.03
N ASP A 6 -11.61 18.84 -0.62
CA ASP A 6 -11.71 18.97 -2.08
C ASP A 6 -10.74 20.03 -2.67
N ASP A 7 -9.54 20.13 -2.06
CA ASP A 7 -8.52 21.14 -2.31
C ASP A 7 -7.56 20.78 -3.48
N PHE A 8 -8.11 20.19 -4.56
CA PHE A 8 -7.33 19.82 -5.77
C PHE A 8 -7.29 20.87 -6.86
N ASP A 9 -8.01 21.98 -6.71
CA ASP A 9 -7.95 23.14 -7.61
C ASP A 9 -6.61 23.90 -7.52
N ARG A 10 -5.85 23.63 -6.47
CA ARG A 10 -4.53 24.21 -6.21
C ARG A 10 -3.52 23.13 -5.87
N LEU A 11 -2.27 23.34 -6.25
CA LEU A 11 -1.15 22.54 -5.78
C LEU A 11 -0.34 23.41 -4.80
N GLU A 12 -0.55 23.22 -3.50
CA GLU A 12 0.11 24.01 -2.45
C GLU A 12 1.37 23.30 -1.94
N VAL A 13 1.25 22.02 -1.68
CA VAL A 13 2.36 21.19 -1.17
C VAL A 13 2.35 19.80 -1.81
N LEU A 14 3.53 19.31 -2.15
CA LEU A 14 3.80 17.92 -2.52
C LEU A 14 4.86 17.37 -1.58
N THR A 15 4.54 16.29 -0.89
CA THR A 15 5.52 15.50 -0.16
C THR A 15 5.81 14.23 -0.94
N ARG A 16 7.07 14.06 -1.37
CA ARG A 16 7.55 12.83 -2.00
C ARG A 16 8.28 11.97 -0.98
N ILE A 17 7.92 10.71 -0.91
CA ILE A 17 8.55 9.71 -0.06
C ILE A 17 9.15 8.64 -0.95
N THR A 18 10.43 8.35 -0.75
CA THR A 18 11.17 7.31 -1.49
C THR A 18 11.95 6.45 -0.53
N GLY A 19 12.35 5.27 -0.98
CA GLY A 19 13.17 4.34 -0.21
C GLY A 19 13.13 2.94 -0.80
N ILE A 20 13.62 1.98 -0.07
CA ILE A 20 13.66 0.58 -0.47
C ILE A 20 12.75 -0.23 0.43
N LEU A 21 11.70 -0.78 -0.14
CA LEU A 21 10.84 -1.73 0.56
C LEU A 21 11.50 -3.12 0.53
N VAL A 22 11.74 -3.72 1.68
CA VAL A 22 12.34 -5.06 1.79
C VAL A 22 11.32 -6.02 2.34
N ASN A 23 11.01 -7.10 1.62
CA ASN A 23 10.15 -8.14 2.19
C ASN A 23 10.95 -9.05 3.12
N LYS A 24 10.58 -9.06 4.39
CA LYS A 24 11.25 -9.85 5.46
C LYS A 24 10.82 -11.30 5.45
N THR A 25 9.65 -11.58 4.90
CA THR A 25 9.05 -12.90 4.80
C THR A 25 8.63 -13.18 3.36
N PRO A 26 8.34 -14.45 3.00
CA PRO A 26 7.86 -14.76 1.65
C PRO A 26 6.73 -13.85 1.22
N LEU A 27 6.74 -13.41 -0.03
CA LEU A 27 5.77 -12.46 -0.56
C LEU A 27 5.07 -13.04 -1.79
N ARG A 28 3.73 -12.95 -1.81
CA ARG A 28 2.94 -13.20 -3.00
C ARG A 28 1.84 -12.16 -3.13
N ILE A 29 1.86 -11.44 -4.25
CA ILE A 29 0.75 -10.62 -4.69
C ILE A 29 0.20 -11.30 -5.93
N GLY A 30 -0.92 -12.01 -5.76
CA GLY A 30 -1.44 -12.91 -6.78
C GLY A 30 -2.19 -12.19 -7.89
N VAL A 31 -2.27 -12.84 -9.05
CA VAL A 31 -3.04 -12.40 -10.24
C VAL A 31 -4.56 -12.53 -10.09
N GLY A 32 -5.06 -12.95 -8.93
CA GLY A 32 -6.48 -13.22 -8.69
C GLY A 32 -6.74 -14.69 -8.38
N ARG A 33 -7.96 -15.17 -8.69
CA ARG A 33 -8.39 -16.53 -8.39
C ARG A 33 -7.93 -17.57 -9.40
N GLU A 34 -7.62 -17.15 -10.63
CA GLU A 34 -7.22 -18.05 -11.71
C GLU A 34 -5.76 -17.80 -12.06
N ALA A 35 -4.97 -18.87 -12.08
CA ALA A 35 -3.62 -18.81 -12.59
C ALA A 35 -3.64 -18.53 -14.11
N PRO A 36 -2.62 -17.80 -14.64
CA PRO A 36 -2.51 -17.62 -16.09
C PRO A 36 -2.49 -18.96 -16.83
N LEU A 37 -3.10 -19.00 -18.01
CA LEU A 37 -3.06 -20.17 -18.89
C LEU A 37 -1.61 -20.64 -19.11
N GLY A 38 -1.37 -21.92 -18.88
CA GLY A 38 -0.04 -22.51 -18.98
C GLY A 38 0.84 -22.36 -17.71
N SER A 39 0.28 -21.82 -16.61
CA SER A 39 1.00 -21.81 -15.33
C SER A 39 1.17 -23.22 -14.77
N ALA A 40 2.39 -23.53 -14.32
CA ALA A 40 2.70 -24.79 -13.66
C ALA A 40 2.28 -24.81 -12.16
N VAL A 41 1.69 -23.71 -11.66
CA VAL A 41 1.28 -23.55 -10.26
C VAL A 41 -0.15 -23.01 -10.20
N ASP A 42 -0.89 -23.37 -9.14
CA ASP A 42 -2.27 -22.92 -8.94
C ASP A 42 -2.35 -21.43 -8.60
N LEU A 43 -1.34 -20.90 -7.93
CA LEU A 43 -1.30 -19.53 -7.43
C LEU A 43 0.06 -18.89 -7.75
N ALA A 44 0.09 -18.05 -8.79
CA ALA A 44 1.28 -17.34 -9.24
C ALA A 44 1.34 -15.89 -8.71
N PRO A 45 2.55 -15.31 -8.56
CA PRO A 45 2.71 -13.87 -8.31
C PRO A 45 2.41 -13.07 -9.59
N LEU A 46 1.93 -11.84 -9.39
CA LEU A 46 1.77 -10.89 -10.47
C LEU A 46 3.16 -10.50 -11.02
N ARG A 47 3.29 -10.52 -12.35
CA ARG A 47 4.55 -10.22 -13.04
C ARG A 47 4.36 -9.12 -14.08
N ILE A 48 5.43 -8.39 -14.33
CA ILE A 48 5.50 -7.41 -15.41
C ILE A 48 6.60 -7.80 -16.39
N VAL A 49 6.37 -7.52 -17.67
CA VAL A 49 7.38 -7.63 -18.72
C VAL A 49 7.94 -6.23 -18.97
N PHE A 50 9.23 -6.05 -18.78
CA PHE A 50 9.92 -4.80 -19.06
C PHE A 50 10.22 -4.64 -20.55
N ALA A 51 10.52 -3.43 -21.00
CA ALA A 51 10.81 -3.11 -22.40
C ALA A 51 12.03 -3.89 -22.97
N ASP A 52 12.93 -4.33 -22.11
CA ASP A 52 14.08 -5.17 -22.48
C ASP A 52 13.76 -6.68 -22.52
N GLY A 53 12.49 -7.06 -22.32
CA GLY A 53 12.02 -8.44 -22.35
C GLY A 53 12.17 -9.19 -21.00
N ARG A 54 12.81 -8.62 -20.00
CA ARG A 54 12.88 -9.23 -18.66
C ARG A 54 11.50 -9.30 -18.03
N THR A 55 11.22 -10.40 -17.35
CA THR A 55 9.98 -10.59 -16.59
C THR A 55 10.29 -10.76 -15.12
N ASN A 56 9.69 -9.92 -14.27
CA ASN A 56 9.86 -9.97 -12.82
C ASN A 56 8.52 -9.86 -12.09
N PRO A 57 8.39 -10.47 -10.91
CA PRO A 57 7.35 -10.08 -9.96
C PRO A 57 7.46 -8.59 -9.64
N TYR A 58 6.34 -7.95 -9.33
CA TYR A 58 6.30 -6.58 -8.82
C TYR A 58 5.21 -6.40 -7.77
N ILE A 59 5.28 -5.31 -7.01
CA ILE A 59 4.26 -4.96 -6.03
C ILE A 59 3.44 -3.80 -6.59
N PRO A 60 2.17 -4.02 -7.01
CA PRO A 60 1.33 -2.92 -7.48
C PRO A 60 1.16 -1.83 -6.43
N GLY A 61 1.26 -0.58 -6.84
CA GLY A 61 0.99 0.57 -5.97
C GLY A 61 -0.42 0.54 -5.38
N SER A 62 -1.39 0.01 -6.12
CA SER A 62 -2.75 -0.21 -5.63
C SER A 62 -2.81 -1.18 -4.45
N SER A 63 -1.99 -2.24 -4.45
CA SER A 63 -1.91 -3.20 -3.35
C SER A 63 -1.29 -2.57 -2.09
N ILE A 64 -0.22 -1.79 -2.26
CA ILE A 64 0.39 -1.05 -1.15
C ILE A 64 -0.60 -0.02 -0.61
N LYS A 65 -1.19 0.81 -1.49
CA LYS A 65 -2.17 1.83 -1.11
C LYS A 65 -3.36 1.24 -0.35
N GLY A 66 -3.89 0.11 -0.81
CA GLY A 66 -5.01 -0.57 -0.14
C GLY A 66 -4.68 -1.02 1.27
N VAL A 67 -3.48 -1.56 1.49
CA VAL A 67 -2.99 -1.95 2.83
C VAL A 67 -2.79 -0.73 3.73
N LEU A 68 -2.15 0.34 3.23
CA LEU A 68 -1.95 1.57 4.00
C LEU A 68 -3.30 2.23 4.37
N ARG A 69 -4.28 2.22 3.46
CA ARG A 69 -5.65 2.68 3.73
C ARG A 69 -6.30 1.85 4.84
N SER A 70 -6.31 0.52 4.73
CA SER A 70 -6.91 -0.36 5.72
C SER A 70 -6.29 -0.20 7.12
N LEU A 71 -4.97 0.02 7.17
CA LEU A 71 -4.26 0.31 8.41
C LEU A 71 -4.68 1.67 8.98
N ALA A 72 -4.73 2.70 8.14
CA ALA A 72 -5.20 4.04 8.53
C ALA A 72 -6.65 4.01 9.05
N GLU A 73 -7.54 3.24 8.41
CA GLU A 73 -8.93 3.04 8.87
C GLU A 73 -8.97 2.43 10.28
N SER A 74 -8.14 1.42 10.53
CA SER A 74 -8.08 0.76 11.84
C SER A 74 -7.57 1.70 12.93
N ILE A 75 -6.52 2.47 12.63
CA ILE A 75 -5.96 3.46 13.56
C ILE A 75 -6.97 4.58 13.83
N ALA A 76 -7.60 5.13 12.78
CA ALA A 76 -8.58 6.20 12.91
C ALA A 76 -9.78 5.77 13.77
N LYS A 77 -10.29 4.55 13.58
CA LYS A 77 -11.35 3.98 14.45
C LYS A 77 -10.91 3.84 15.90
N ALA A 78 -9.69 3.36 16.14
CA ALA A 78 -9.12 3.24 17.48
C ALA A 78 -8.95 4.62 18.17
N GLN A 79 -8.76 5.67 17.38
CA GLN A 79 -8.70 7.07 17.84
C GLN A 79 -10.07 7.73 18.00
N GLY A 80 -11.17 7.00 17.78
CA GLY A 80 -12.54 7.49 17.93
C GLY A 80 -13.06 8.28 16.72
N HIS A 81 -12.39 8.24 15.55
CA HIS A 81 -12.91 8.84 14.34
C HIS A 81 -13.99 7.96 13.70
N SER A 82 -15.11 8.58 13.31
CA SER A 82 -16.09 7.93 12.45
C SER A 82 -15.53 7.88 11.03
N VAL A 83 -15.34 6.67 10.51
CA VAL A 83 -14.85 6.43 9.15
C VAL A 83 -15.56 5.20 8.56
N HIS A 84 -15.80 5.24 7.27
CA HIS A 84 -16.47 4.17 6.52
C HIS A 84 -15.54 3.54 5.49
N GLY A 85 -15.93 2.38 4.98
CA GLY A 85 -15.21 1.70 3.90
C GLY A 85 -15.48 2.35 2.53
N PRO A 86 -14.62 2.10 1.52
CA PRO A 86 -14.80 2.67 0.18
C PRO A 86 -16.03 2.13 -0.57
N TRP A 87 -16.62 1.05 -0.07
CA TRP A 87 -17.80 0.38 -0.63
C TRP A 87 -19.13 0.75 0.06
N ASP A 88 -19.07 1.65 1.03
CA ASP A 88 -20.24 2.26 1.64
C ASP A 88 -20.71 3.42 0.75
N PHE A 89 -21.44 3.05 -0.30
CA PHE A 89 -21.86 3.99 -1.34
C PHE A 89 -22.83 5.07 -0.82
N GLU A 90 -23.63 4.74 0.19
CA GLU A 90 -24.56 5.70 0.81
C GLU A 90 -23.78 6.79 1.55
N ALA A 91 -22.84 6.41 2.41
CA ALA A 91 -21.99 7.35 3.13
C ALA A 91 -21.15 8.22 2.16
N VAL A 92 -20.61 7.60 1.09
CA VAL A 92 -19.82 8.34 0.07
C VAL A 92 -20.68 9.36 -0.69
N GLU A 93 -21.92 9.01 -1.03
CA GLU A 93 -22.85 9.94 -1.69
C GLU A 93 -23.25 11.11 -0.76
N ASP A 94 -23.48 10.83 0.52
CA ASP A 94 -23.83 11.86 1.49
C ASP A 94 -22.67 12.82 1.76
N GLU A 95 -21.44 12.30 1.88
CA GLU A 95 -20.22 13.10 1.94
C GLU A 95 -20.09 14.04 0.73
N ALA A 96 -20.31 13.51 -0.48
CA ALA A 96 -20.20 14.30 -1.71
C ALA A 96 -21.27 15.38 -1.81
N LYS A 97 -22.52 15.12 -1.38
CA LYS A 97 -23.61 16.09 -1.36
C LYS A 97 -23.35 17.25 -0.39
N ASN A 98 -22.79 16.92 0.77
CA ASN A 98 -22.52 17.88 1.84
C ASN A 98 -21.17 18.61 1.64
N GLY A 99 -20.28 18.08 0.79
CA GLY A 99 -18.91 18.57 0.62
C GLY A 99 -18.04 18.38 1.86
N GLU A 100 -18.42 17.45 2.75
CA GLU A 100 -17.71 17.12 3.98
C GLU A 100 -17.34 15.64 3.98
N TYR A 101 -16.07 15.34 4.10
CA TYR A 101 -15.55 13.98 3.95
C TYR A 101 -14.96 13.45 5.25
N CYS A 102 -15.04 12.15 5.48
CA CYS A 102 -14.38 11.51 6.60
C CYS A 102 -12.84 11.57 6.42
N LEU A 103 -12.13 11.41 7.52
CA LEU A 103 -10.67 11.51 7.55
C LEU A 103 -9.98 10.59 6.52
N ILE A 104 -10.50 9.39 6.32
CA ILE A 104 -9.92 8.41 5.38
C ILE A 104 -10.21 8.79 3.93
N CYS A 105 -11.42 9.22 3.59
CA CYS A 105 -11.75 9.72 2.25
C CYS A 105 -10.94 10.99 1.93
N GLY A 106 -10.73 11.88 2.92
CA GLY A 106 -9.87 13.06 2.79
C GLY A 106 -8.37 12.76 2.61
N ILE A 107 -7.94 11.51 2.75
CA ILE A 107 -6.55 11.07 2.49
C ILE A 107 -6.47 10.21 1.24
N PHE A 108 -7.22 9.10 1.23
CA PHE A 108 -7.09 8.05 0.22
C PHE A 108 -8.10 8.16 -0.92
N GLY A 109 -9.00 9.12 -0.82
CA GLY A 109 -10.06 9.33 -1.80
C GLY A 109 -11.24 8.36 -1.65
N SER A 110 -12.28 8.60 -2.46
CA SER A 110 -13.45 7.73 -2.61
C SER A 110 -13.85 7.70 -4.09
N THR A 111 -15.01 7.11 -4.42
CA THR A 111 -15.55 7.18 -5.78
C THR A 111 -15.98 8.60 -6.19
N LYS A 112 -16.10 9.51 -5.22
CA LYS A 112 -16.52 10.91 -5.43
C LYS A 112 -15.45 11.94 -5.08
N LEU A 113 -14.36 11.52 -4.47
CA LEU A 113 -13.25 12.39 -4.09
C LEU A 113 -11.92 11.80 -4.58
N ALA A 114 -11.10 12.62 -5.23
CA ALA A 114 -9.76 12.24 -5.64
C ALA A 114 -8.86 11.95 -4.42
N SER A 115 -7.85 11.11 -4.61
CA SER A 115 -6.91 10.75 -3.55
C SER A 115 -5.75 11.71 -3.46
N HIS A 116 -5.44 12.19 -2.25
CA HIS A 116 -4.21 12.94 -1.95
C HIS A 116 -2.95 12.05 -1.96
N VAL A 117 -3.11 10.75 -1.79
CA VAL A 117 -2.01 9.77 -1.77
C VAL A 117 -1.92 9.05 -3.10
N ARG A 118 -0.75 9.11 -3.73
CA ARG A 118 -0.37 8.34 -4.93
C ARG A 118 0.75 7.40 -4.57
N VAL A 119 0.52 6.10 -4.69
CA VAL A 119 1.54 5.06 -4.48
C VAL A 119 1.86 4.45 -5.83
N TYR A 120 3.14 4.43 -6.16
CA TYR A 120 3.63 3.88 -7.41
C TYR A 120 3.89 2.38 -7.29
N ASP A 121 3.92 1.69 -8.41
CA ASP A 121 4.31 0.29 -8.46
C ASP A 121 5.76 0.16 -7.96
N ALA A 122 6.01 -0.82 -7.11
CA ALA A 122 7.34 -1.09 -6.59
C ALA A 122 7.97 -2.23 -7.40
N TYR A 123 9.00 -1.91 -8.14
CA TYR A 123 9.77 -2.85 -8.95
C TYR A 123 10.99 -3.35 -8.16
N PRO A 124 11.43 -4.59 -8.39
CA PRO A 124 12.64 -5.09 -7.73
C PRO A 124 13.88 -4.41 -8.34
N GLU A 125 14.85 -4.02 -7.49
CA GLU A 125 16.13 -3.44 -7.92
C GLU A 125 16.92 -4.38 -8.87
N SER A 126 16.69 -5.69 -8.75
CA SER A 126 17.34 -6.72 -9.55
C SER A 126 16.36 -7.86 -9.84
N TYR A 127 16.83 -9.00 -10.33
CA TYR A 127 16.01 -10.21 -10.45
C TYR A 127 15.45 -10.63 -9.09
N ALA A 128 14.14 -10.83 -9.01
CA ALA A 128 13.44 -11.29 -7.81
C ALA A 128 13.22 -12.82 -7.89
N PRO A 129 14.04 -13.63 -7.21
CA PRO A 129 13.88 -15.08 -7.21
C PRO A 129 12.55 -15.48 -6.58
N THR A 130 12.00 -16.58 -7.11
CA THR A 130 10.78 -17.18 -6.59
C THR A 130 11.01 -18.65 -6.24
N PHE A 131 10.15 -19.20 -5.39
CA PHE A 131 10.12 -20.63 -5.08
C PHE A 131 8.67 -21.11 -5.04
N VAL A 132 8.48 -22.38 -5.34
CA VAL A 132 7.18 -23.03 -5.28
C VAL A 132 7.02 -23.76 -3.94
N LYS A 133 5.91 -23.52 -3.26
CA LYS A 133 5.53 -24.22 -2.05
C LYS A 133 4.24 -24.99 -2.28
N THR A 134 4.24 -26.26 -1.88
CA THR A 134 3.03 -27.09 -1.84
C THR A 134 2.34 -26.92 -0.50
N GLY A 135 1.05 -26.61 -0.53
CA GLY A 135 0.19 -26.59 0.63
C GLY A 135 -0.78 -27.76 0.61
N VAL A 136 -1.11 -28.29 1.78
CA VAL A 136 -2.08 -29.37 1.96
C VAL A 136 -3.11 -28.96 3.01
N GLY A 137 -4.38 -29.20 2.74
CA GLY A 137 -5.44 -29.09 3.73
C GLY A 137 -5.44 -30.32 4.64
N ILE A 138 -5.41 -30.10 5.95
CA ILE A 138 -5.52 -31.19 6.93
C ILE A 138 -6.98 -31.32 7.38
N ASN A 139 -7.55 -32.51 7.23
CA ASN A 139 -8.83 -32.84 7.80
C ASN A 139 -8.70 -32.99 9.31
N ARG A 140 -9.58 -32.31 10.06
CA ARG A 140 -9.50 -32.25 11.52
C ARG A 140 -10.04 -33.52 12.20
N ASP A 141 -10.93 -34.27 11.53
CA ASP A 141 -11.56 -35.47 12.09
C ASP A 141 -10.59 -36.66 12.12
N PHE A 142 -9.97 -36.95 10.96
CA PHE A 142 -9.01 -38.08 10.89
C PHE A 142 -7.53 -37.63 10.90
N ARG A 143 -7.26 -36.33 11.06
CA ARG A 143 -5.92 -35.72 11.20
C ARG A 143 -4.92 -36.05 10.08
N GLY A 144 -5.45 -36.34 8.89
CA GLY A 144 -4.69 -36.63 7.68
C GLY A 144 -4.93 -35.59 6.58
N ALA A 145 -4.23 -35.74 5.47
CA ALA A 145 -4.42 -34.89 4.31
C ALA A 145 -5.84 -35.08 3.76
N GLN A 146 -6.56 -33.97 3.57
CA GLN A 146 -7.87 -33.98 2.93
C GLN A 146 -7.71 -34.24 1.44
N PRO A 147 -8.31 -35.32 0.87
CA PRO A 147 -8.26 -35.57 -0.57
C PRO A 147 -8.77 -34.36 -1.38
N GLY A 148 -8.09 -34.03 -2.48
CA GLY A 148 -8.45 -32.93 -3.36
C GLY A 148 -8.08 -31.53 -2.84
N VAL A 149 -7.42 -31.40 -1.69
CA VAL A 149 -6.97 -30.13 -1.11
C VAL A 149 -5.44 -30.08 -1.09
N LEU A 150 -4.83 -30.31 -2.23
CA LEU A 150 -3.44 -30.05 -2.51
C LEU A 150 -3.35 -28.87 -3.46
N TYR A 151 -2.51 -27.88 -3.17
CA TYR A 151 -2.32 -26.74 -4.05
C TYR A 151 -0.83 -26.32 -4.04
N THR A 152 -0.41 -25.74 -5.13
CA THR A 152 0.92 -25.17 -5.30
C THR A 152 0.86 -23.65 -5.37
N GLU A 153 1.75 -22.98 -4.69
CA GLU A 153 1.86 -21.54 -4.76
C GLU A 153 3.30 -21.08 -4.98
N GLU A 154 3.48 -20.18 -5.93
CA GLU A 154 4.75 -19.54 -6.19
C GLU A 154 4.86 -18.25 -5.37
N GLN A 155 6.01 -18.03 -4.74
CA GLN A 155 6.27 -16.93 -3.84
C GLN A 155 7.64 -16.32 -4.10
N VAL A 156 7.77 -15.02 -3.90
CA VAL A 156 9.06 -14.34 -3.90
C VAL A 156 9.79 -14.66 -2.59
N VAL A 157 11.08 -14.96 -2.70
CA VAL A 157 11.95 -15.25 -1.53
C VAL A 157 12.05 -14.03 -0.60
N PRO A 158 12.28 -14.21 0.70
CA PRO A 158 12.59 -13.10 1.60
C PRO A 158 13.85 -12.33 1.19
N GLY A 159 13.89 -11.03 1.51
CA GLY A 159 15.06 -10.19 1.33
C GLY A 159 15.16 -9.49 -0.02
N VAL A 160 14.18 -9.64 -0.90
CA VAL A 160 14.13 -8.87 -2.15
C VAL A 160 13.90 -7.39 -1.83
N ARG A 161 14.63 -6.53 -2.57
CA ARG A 161 14.60 -5.07 -2.44
C ARG A 161 13.77 -4.50 -3.57
N TRP A 162 12.79 -3.65 -3.22
CA TRP A 162 11.82 -3.07 -4.16
C TRP A 162 11.89 -1.54 -4.08
N ASP A 163 11.97 -0.88 -5.23
CA ASP A 163 11.91 0.58 -5.30
C ASP A 163 10.55 1.08 -4.79
N PHE A 164 10.55 1.88 -3.73
CA PHE A 164 9.34 2.46 -3.16
C PHE A 164 9.25 3.95 -3.45
N LYS A 165 8.09 4.37 -3.93
CA LYS A 165 7.76 5.77 -4.14
C LYS A 165 6.30 6.05 -3.81
N MET A 166 6.07 7.13 -3.07
CA MET A 166 4.74 7.64 -2.74
C MET A 166 4.77 9.17 -2.79
N ASP A 167 3.77 9.77 -3.41
CA ASP A 167 3.55 11.22 -3.40
C ASP A 167 2.28 11.53 -2.60
N VAL A 168 2.35 12.55 -1.75
CA VAL A 168 1.23 13.08 -0.97
C VAL A 168 1.01 14.53 -1.38
N ILE A 169 -0.20 14.84 -1.86
CA ILE A 169 -0.58 16.14 -2.41
C ILE A 169 -1.45 16.87 -1.40
N ASN A 170 -1.16 18.15 -1.16
CA ASN A 170 -1.93 19.06 -0.30
C ASN A 170 -2.17 18.54 1.14
N ILE A 171 -1.32 17.63 1.60
CA ILE A 171 -1.26 17.22 3.01
C ILE A 171 0.19 17.35 3.45
N ARG A 172 0.45 18.16 4.46
CA ARG A 172 1.77 18.26 5.06
C ARG A 172 1.97 17.12 6.06
N VAL A 173 2.88 16.22 5.73
CA VAL A 173 3.25 15.06 6.57
C VAL A 173 4.60 15.31 7.25
N PHE A 174 5.51 15.98 6.55
CA PHE A 174 6.89 16.26 6.95
C PHE A 174 7.24 17.75 6.79
N PRO A 175 8.24 18.26 7.55
CA PRO A 175 8.91 17.61 8.67
C PRO A 175 7.97 17.34 9.85
N GLU A 176 6.91 18.16 10.01
CA GLU A 176 5.89 18.01 11.02
C GLU A 176 4.49 18.08 10.40
N PRO A 177 3.57 17.18 10.78
CA PRO A 177 2.22 17.18 10.26
C PRO A 177 1.42 18.36 10.81
N LEU A 178 0.70 19.09 9.94
CA LEU A 178 -0.09 20.25 10.33
C LEU A 178 -1.51 19.89 10.79
N ASP A 179 -2.12 18.86 10.21
CA ASP A 179 -3.50 18.49 10.43
C ASP A 179 -3.67 17.02 10.83
N LYS A 180 -4.90 16.58 11.01
CA LYS A 180 -5.23 15.19 11.38
C LYS A 180 -4.83 14.21 10.28
N ARG A 181 -4.95 14.59 8.99
CA ARG A 181 -4.58 13.77 7.84
C ARG A 181 -3.08 13.50 7.85
N GLY A 182 -2.28 14.55 8.03
CA GLY A 182 -0.82 14.46 8.12
C GLY A 182 -0.35 13.61 9.29
N ARG A 183 -0.98 13.77 10.47
CA ARG A 183 -0.66 12.95 11.67
C ARG A 183 -0.95 11.47 11.45
N LEU A 184 -2.11 11.14 10.87
CA LEU A 184 -2.48 9.75 10.59
C LEU A 184 -1.56 9.12 9.53
N LEU A 185 -1.27 9.84 8.44
CA LEU A 185 -0.32 9.39 7.43
C LEU A 185 1.08 9.16 8.01
N ARG A 186 1.56 10.06 8.88
CA ARG A 186 2.84 9.90 9.56
C ARG A 186 2.90 8.59 10.35
N GLN A 187 1.85 8.28 11.13
CA GLN A 187 1.77 7.03 11.89
C GLN A 187 1.84 5.80 10.98
N VAL A 188 1.12 5.81 9.85
CA VAL A 188 1.12 4.70 8.89
C VAL A 188 2.50 4.52 8.24
N ILE A 189 3.17 5.63 7.88
CA ILE A 189 4.53 5.62 7.32
C ILE A 189 5.53 5.10 8.36
N ASP A 190 5.45 5.56 9.61
CA ASP A 190 6.31 5.09 10.70
C ASP A 190 6.14 3.58 10.94
N MET A 191 4.93 3.03 10.81
CA MET A 191 4.72 1.58 10.87
C MET A 191 5.36 0.84 9.69
N LEU A 192 5.36 1.43 8.50
CA LEU A 192 6.03 0.86 7.33
C LEU A 192 7.56 0.85 7.52
N VAL A 193 8.12 1.93 8.05
CA VAL A 193 9.55 2.04 8.40
C VAL A 193 9.93 1.00 9.46
N LYS A 194 9.07 0.78 10.46
CA LYS A 194 9.31 -0.18 11.55
C LYS A 194 9.06 -1.65 11.17
N GLY A 195 8.72 -1.94 9.91
CA GLY A 195 8.46 -3.31 9.45
C GLY A 195 7.23 -3.93 10.10
N MET A 196 6.19 -3.15 10.37
CA MET A 196 4.93 -3.62 10.97
C MET A 196 3.81 -3.82 9.95
N VAL A 197 4.10 -3.69 8.67
CA VAL A 197 3.11 -3.75 7.59
C VAL A 197 3.27 -5.05 6.80
N GLN A 198 2.14 -5.69 6.48
CA GLN A 198 2.11 -6.87 5.62
C GLN A 198 1.34 -6.57 4.34
N VAL A 199 1.91 -6.91 3.19
CA VAL A 199 1.30 -6.78 1.86
C VAL A 199 1.08 -8.14 1.20
N GLY A 200 0.08 -8.23 0.33
CA GLY A 200 -0.22 -9.44 -0.43
C GLY A 200 -1.04 -10.48 0.33
N ALA A 201 -0.95 -11.72 -0.13
CA ALA A 201 -1.74 -12.83 0.36
C ALA A 201 -1.07 -13.56 1.54
N ARG A 202 -1.85 -14.43 2.24
CA ARG A 202 -1.34 -15.28 3.32
C ARG A 202 -0.79 -14.52 4.54
N ARG A 203 -1.26 -13.31 4.81
CA ARG A 203 -0.82 -12.48 5.94
C ARG A 203 -1.01 -13.16 7.29
N THR A 204 -2.11 -13.89 7.49
CA THR A 204 -2.41 -14.58 8.77
C THR A 204 -1.45 -15.71 9.10
N ILE A 205 -0.68 -16.19 8.13
CA ILE A 205 0.39 -17.18 8.35
C ILE A 205 1.80 -16.57 8.25
N GLY A 206 1.88 -15.22 8.36
CA GLY A 206 3.15 -14.50 8.49
C GLY A 206 3.81 -14.06 7.18
N TYR A 207 3.11 -14.15 6.03
CA TYR A 207 3.69 -13.73 4.76
C TYR A 207 3.53 -12.24 4.51
N GLY A 208 4.36 -11.70 3.62
CA GLY A 208 4.27 -10.35 3.14
C GLY A 208 4.71 -9.26 4.10
N LEU A 209 5.42 -9.59 5.18
CA LEU A 209 5.98 -8.58 6.07
C LEU A 209 7.02 -7.74 5.33
N VAL A 210 6.85 -6.42 5.31
CA VAL A 210 7.71 -5.48 4.60
C VAL A 210 8.22 -4.39 5.54
N GLU A 211 9.42 -3.89 5.25
CA GLU A 211 10.10 -2.83 5.98
C GLU A 211 10.63 -1.80 4.98
N LEU A 212 10.36 -0.50 5.20
CA LEU A 212 10.92 0.58 4.39
C LEU A 212 12.30 0.97 4.94
N LYS A 213 13.34 0.69 4.17
CA LYS A 213 14.73 1.07 4.46
C LYS A 213 15.18 2.24 3.61
N ASP A 214 16.17 2.96 4.11
CA ASP A 214 16.76 4.11 3.43
C ASP A 214 15.70 5.15 3.02
N GLY A 215 14.61 5.20 3.83
CA GLY A 215 13.47 6.07 3.58
C GLY A 215 13.85 7.54 3.65
N ARG A 216 13.39 8.32 2.67
CA ARG A 216 13.61 9.77 2.61
C ARG A 216 12.31 10.47 2.22
N TYR A 217 12.18 11.71 2.66
CA TYR A 217 11.13 12.59 2.19
C TYR A 217 11.70 13.86 1.60
N GLU A 218 11.01 14.42 0.64
CA GLU A 218 11.22 15.75 0.07
C GLU A 218 9.88 16.49 0.05
N VAL A 219 9.88 17.74 0.50
CA VAL A 219 8.68 18.59 0.49
C VAL A 219 8.89 19.71 -0.51
N TYR A 220 7.92 19.88 -1.40
CA TYR A 220 7.88 20.93 -2.41
C TYR A 220 6.68 21.83 -2.18
N GLU A 221 6.84 23.13 -2.31
CA GLU A 221 5.81 24.14 -2.16
C GLU A 221 5.87 25.18 -3.28
N VAL A 222 4.73 25.79 -3.57
CA VAL A 222 4.68 26.94 -4.46
C VAL A 222 5.07 28.21 -3.69
N LYS A 223 6.21 28.80 -4.05
CA LYS A 223 6.71 30.05 -3.46
C LYS A 223 7.14 31.01 -4.56
N GLY A 224 6.61 32.22 -4.54
CA GLY A 224 6.95 33.25 -5.54
C GLY A 224 6.63 32.84 -6.98
N GLY A 225 5.60 32.01 -7.19
CA GLY A 225 5.21 31.49 -8.51
C GLY A 225 6.06 30.30 -9.01
N ALA A 226 7.02 29.81 -8.22
CA ALA A 226 7.84 28.65 -8.53
C ALA A 226 7.54 27.47 -7.58
N PHE A 227 7.70 26.26 -8.09
CA PHE A 227 7.60 25.04 -7.31
C PHE A 227 8.99 24.65 -6.80
N VAL A 228 9.24 24.86 -5.51
CA VAL A 228 10.57 24.75 -4.92
C VAL A 228 10.61 23.72 -3.79
N LYS A 229 11.74 23.03 -3.65
CA LYS A 229 11.97 22.12 -2.52
C LYS A 229 12.23 22.95 -1.26
N THR A 230 11.41 22.75 -0.24
CA THR A 230 11.44 23.52 1.02
C THR A 230 11.98 22.72 2.20
N SER A 231 11.93 21.39 2.15
CA SER A 231 12.44 20.52 3.20
C SER A 231 12.79 19.15 2.63
N GLU A 232 13.74 18.47 3.26
CA GLU A 232 14.06 17.08 3.03
C GLU A 232 14.63 16.44 4.30
N GLY A 233 14.54 15.10 4.40
CA GLY A 233 15.11 14.38 5.54
C GLY A 233 14.97 12.86 5.39
N GLY A 234 15.62 12.14 6.32
CA GLY A 234 15.50 10.69 6.45
C GLY A 234 14.26 10.30 7.25
N LEU A 235 13.74 9.11 6.98
CA LEU A 235 12.72 8.43 7.77
C LEU A 235 13.43 7.44 8.70
N THR A 236 13.30 7.66 10.01
CA THR A 236 13.91 6.83 11.06
C THR A 236 12.84 6.22 11.96
#